data_44dcda4030245b1f860e664ad4807d8d
#
_entry.id   44dcda4030245b1f860e664ad4807d8d
#
_cell.length_a   1.000
_cell.length_b   1.000
_cell.length_c   1.000
_cell.angle_alpha   90.00
_cell.angle_beta   90.00
_cell.angle_gamma   90.00
#
_symmetry.space_group_name_H-M   'P 1'
#
loop_
_entity.id
_entity.type
_entity.pdbx_description
1 polymer ?
#
loop_
_entity_poly.entity_id
_entity_poly.type
_entity_poly.pdbx_seq_one_letter_code
_entity_poly.pdbx_strand_id
1 'polypeptide(L)'
;GLGDVYKRQEFKPYIPAERVTPELTVTSIVMGIILAVVFGAANAYLGLRVGMTISASIPAAVLAMGVIRVIMRKNSILESNIVQTIGSAGESLAAGAIFTLPALFLWAADGKMETPSILEITLIALLGGLLGVLFMVPLRNALIVKEHGILPYPEGTACAEVLLAGEEGGANASTVFAGMGFAAIFKFVIDGFKLVPSEVSLRVKGFAGEIGTQIYPAVMSVGYICGPRISSYMFAGGLVSWMVLIPAVVLFGADLTLYPGTAPIGQMFAEGGASAIWGSYIRYIGAGALAAGGIISLAKSLPLIIRTFSDAMKSLKGNTNTNTTRTGQDINMGVILGGVLLITIAIWLAPPIPVTFLGAIIVVIFGFFFATVSSRMVGLVGSSNNPVSGMAIATLIIATLALKATGTTGTKGMVGAIAIGGIICVIAAIAGDTSQDLKTGFIVGATPKKQQIGELIGVIVSAAAIGGVLYLLNEAWSYGSKELPAAQATMMKMLVEGIMNAELPWGLILIGVFIAIVVEIIKVPVMPFAVGMYLPFSLSAGIMAGGAVRFLVEKIKGTDEEKKARTDKGVLFTSGLIAGEGITGILLAGFAVAKLDVALKFSLPQVGSLIIFIALLGGLFALCMKAKPAKK
;
A
#
# COMPACT_ATOMS: atom_id res chain seq x y z
N GLY A 1 -44.98 7.40 -6.37
CA GLY A 1 -45.55 7.56 -5.08
C GLY A 1 -44.90 6.85 -3.91
N LEU A 2 -43.76 6.21 -4.01
CA LEU A 2 -43.02 5.64 -2.86
C LEU A 2 -41.55 6.13 -2.80
N GLY A 3 -41.18 7.05 -3.67
CA GLY A 3 -39.81 7.60 -3.74
C GLY A 3 -39.53 8.83 -2.86
N ASP A 4 -40.55 9.43 -2.24
CA ASP A 4 -40.41 10.71 -1.51
C ASP A 4 -40.39 10.58 0.02
N VAL A 5 -40.37 9.36 0.57
CA VAL A 5 -40.48 9.17 2.03
C VAL A 5 -39.12 9.10 2.74
N TYR A 6 -38.04 8.93 2.02
CA TYR A 6 -36.70 9.16 2.58
C TYR A 6 -36.24 10.59 2.29
N LYS A 7 -36.89 11.59 2.89
CA LYS A 7 -36.20 12.84 3.20
C LYS A 7 -34.92 12.41 3.92
N ARG A 8 -33.78 12.62 3.26
CA ARG A 8 -32.46 12.42 3.86
C ARG A 8 -32.48 13.10 5.22
N GLN A 9 -32.54 12.34 6.28
CA GLN A 9 -32.27 12.89 7.61
C GLN A 9 -30.89 13.49 7.49
N GLU A 10 -30.80 14.80 7.72
CA GLU A 10 -29.53 15.51 7.69
C GLU A 10 -28.60 14.82 8.71
N PHE A 11 -27.48 14.28 8.25
CA PHE A 11 -26.58 13.54 9.12
C PHE A 11 -26.06 14.48 10.21
N LYS A 12 -26.19 14.08 11.47
CA LYS A 12 -25.67 14.83 12.61
C LYS A 12 -24.34 14.23 13.06
N PRO A 13 -23.23 14.98 12.95
CA PRO A 13 -21.94 14.53 13.44
C PRO A 13 -21.93 14.43 14.97
N TYR A 14 -20.99 13.61 15.50
CA TYR A 14 -20.85 13.43 16.94
C TYR A 14 -20.55 14.75 17.69
N ILE A 15 -19.60 15.52 17.17
CA ILE A 15 -19.35 16.89 17.67
C ILE A 15 -20.14 17.87 16.80
N PRO A 16 -21.15 18.58 17.35
CA PRO A 16 -21.95 19.52 16.57
C PRO A 16 -21.11 20.63 15.97
N ALA A 17 -21.56 21.19 14.85
CA ALA A 17 -20.87 22.26 14.14
C ALA A 17 -20.68 23.53 14.98
N GLU A 18 -21.57 23.78 15.91
CA GLU A 18 -21.54 24.95 16.82
C GLU A 18 -20.49 24.82 17.93
N ARG A 19 -20.09 23.57 18.24
CA ARG A 19 -19.11 23.32 19.30
C ARG A 19 -17.70 23.44 18.74
N VAL A 20 -16.92 24.32 19.30
CA VAL A 20 -15.50 24.51 18.97
C VAL A 20 -14.64 23.82 20.04
N THR A 21 -13.84 22.85 19.62
CA THR A 21 -12.88 22.15 20.47
C THR A 21 -11.50 22.19 19.81
N PRO A 22 -10.40 22.04 20.56
CA PRO A 22 -9.06 21.98 19.98
C PRO A 22 -8.94 20.82 18.99
N GLU A 23 -8.36 21.06 17.83
CA GLU A 23 -8.12 20.06 16.79
C GLU A 23 -6.64 20.06 16.40
N LEU A 24 -6.18 21.10 15.71
CA LEU A 24 -4.81 21.25 15.22
C LEU A 24 -3.94 21.92 16.28
N THR A 25 -3.46 21.14 17.23
CA THR A 25 -2.62 21.60 18.34
C THR A 25 -1.17 21.14 18.15
N VAL A 26 -0.24 21.72 18.90
CA VAL A 26 1.18 21.29 18.87
C VAL A 26 1.29 19.80 19.20
N THR A 27 0.54 19.32 20.17
CA THR A 27 0.51 17.91 20.56
C THR A 27 0.03 17.03 19.42
N SER A 28 -1.09 17.35 18.79
CA SER A 28 -1.64 16.56 17.69
C SER A 28 -0.72 16.55 16.47
N ILE A 29 -0.08 17.67 16.16
CA ILE A 29 0.86 17.78 15.05
C ILE A 29 2.12 16.93 15.32
N VAL A 30 2.73 17.06 16.49
CA VAL A 30 3.96 16.32 16.83
C VAL A 30 3.70 14.81 16.86
N MET A 31 2.64 14.37 17.48
CA MET A 31 2.27 12.95 17.50
C MET A 31 1.95 12.44 16.09
N GLY A 32 1.21 13.20 15.30
CA GLY A 32 0.89 12.85 13.93
C GLY A 32 2.14 12.72 13.08
N ILE A 33 3.10 13.62 13.21
CA ILE A 33 4.39 13.55 12.51
C ILE A 33 5.16 12.28 12.88
N ILE A 34 5.24 11.94 14.16
CA ILE A 34 5.92 10.71 14.61
C ILE A 34 5.26 9.49 13.98
N LEU A 35 3.93 9.39 14.04
CA LEU A 35 3.20 8.26 13.45
C LEU A 35 3.32 8.23 11.93
N ALA A 36 3.34 9.37 11.26
CA ALA A 36 3.54 9.44 9.81
C ALA A 36 4.89 8.85 9.38
N VAL A 37 5.95 9.17 10.08
CA VAL A 37 7.29 8.61 9.82
C VAL A 37 7.32 7.12 10.12
N VAL A 38 6.81 6.70 11.27
CA VAL A 38 6.80 5.30 11.71
C VAL A 38 6.01 4.41 10.75
N PHE A 39 4.77 4.75 10.48
CA PHE A 39 3.91 3.96 9.59
C PHE A 39 4.35 4.05 8.14
N GLY A 40 4.85 5.21 7.71
CA GLY A 40 5.41 5.38 6.37
C GLY A 40 6.61 4.46 6.13
N ALA A 41 7.56 4.45 7.06
CA ALA A 41 8.74 3.58 6.98
C ALA A 41 8.37 2.09 7.05
N ALA A 42 7.49 1.71 7.97
CA ALA A 42 7.02 0.34 8.12
C ALA A 42 6.29 -0.15 6.85
N ASN A 43 5.42 0.68 6.30
CA ASN A 43 4.67 0.34 5.09
C ASN A 43 5.54 0.27 3.84
N ALA A 44 6.53 1.14 3.72
CA ALA A 44 7.52 1.08 2.65
C ALA A 44 8.30 -0.25 2.69
N TYR A 45 8.82 -0.62 3.84
CA TYR A 45 9.55 -1.87 4.02
C TYR A 45 8.69 -3.09 3.69
N LEU A 46 7.49 -3.17 4.26
CA LEU A 46 6.57 -4.27 4.04
C LEU A 46 6.11 -4.34 2.58
N GLY A 47 5.70 -3.21 2.01
CA GLY A 47 5.19 -3.16 0.65
C GLY A 47 6.22 -3.56 -0.40
N LEU A 48 7.48 -3.21 -0.19
CA LEU A 48 8.60 -3.65 -1.06
C LEU A 48 8.85 -5.16 -0.97
N ARG A 49 8.58 -5.76 0.17
CA ARG A 49 8.70 -7.22 0.34
C ARG A 49 7.51 -7.97 -0.24
N VAL A 50 6.31 -7.54 0.11
CA VAL A 50 5.06 -8.29 -0.14
C VAL A 50 4.36 -7.86 -1.42
N GLY A 51 4.68 -6.69 -1.95
CA GLY A 51 4.02 -6.13 -3.14
C GLY A 51 2.63 -5.55 -2.87
N MET A 52 2.27 -5.41 -1.60
CA MET A 52 0.99 -4.84 -1.15
C MET A 52 1.23 -3.89 0.02
N THR A 53 0.31 -2.96 0.20
CA THR A 53 0.31 -2.03 1.32
C THR A 53 -0.97 -2.16 2.13
N ILE A 54 -0.94 -1.73 3.37
CA ILE A 54 -2.06 -1.84 4.31
C ILE A 54 -2.31 -0.49 4.93
N SER A 55 -3.59 -0.14 5.08
CA SER A 55 -4.00 1.11 5.73
C SER A 55 -3.61 1.13 7.21
N ALA A 56 -2.99 2.23 7.63
CA ALA A 56 -2.61 2.50 9.00
C ALA A 56 -3.59 3.40 9.77
N SER A 57 -4.71 3.80 9.15
CA SER A 57 -5.67 4.74 9.74
C SER A 57 -6.21 4.26 11.09
N ILE A 58 -6.65 3.01 11.16
CA ILE A 58 -7.21 2.44 12.40
C ILE A 58 -6.15 2.31 13.49
N PRO A 59 -4.98 1.69 13.26
CA PRO A 59 -3.94 1.63 14.28
C PRO A 59 -3.46 3.02 14.71
N ALA A 60 -3.36 3.97 13.80
CA ALA A 60 -3.00 5.35 14.13
C ALA A 60 -4.05 6.00 15.05
N ALA A 61 -5.33 5.79 14.79
CA ALA A 61 -6.40 6.28 15.65
C ALA A 61 -6.34 5.69 17.06
N VAL A 62 -6.12 4.38 17.15
CA VAL A 62 -6.01 3.66 18.44
C VAL A 62 -4.80 4.16 19.24
N LEU A 63 -3.65 4.32 18.61
CA LEU A 63 -2.44 4.84 19.25
C LEU A 63 -2.63 6.29 19.69
N ALA A 64 -3.24 7.11 18.83
CA ALA A 64 -3.55 8.51 19.16
C ALA A 64 -4.41 8.62 20.42
N MET A 65 -5.50 7.86 20.47
CA MET A 65 -6.36 7.85 21.65
C MET A 65 -5.62 7.34 22.90
N GLY A 66 -4.85 6.27 22.77
CA GLY A 66 -4.08 5.72 23.87
C GLY A 66 -3.13 6.76 24.48
N VAL A 67 -2.39 7.46 23.65
CA VAL A 67 -1.44 8.47 24.13
C VAL A 67 -2.17 9.71 24.67
N ILE A 68 -3.11 10.26 23.92
CA ILE A 68 -3.82 11.50 24.34
C ILE A 68 -4.59 11.27 25.65
N ARG A 69 -5.28 10.15 25.75
CA ARG A 69 -6.11 9.85 26.91
C ARG A 69 -5.34 9.38 28.13
N VAL A 70 -4.42 8.42 27.94
CA VAL A 70 -3.71 7.76 29.05
C VAL A 70 -2.50 8.59 29.50
N ILE A 71 -1.68 9.05 28.59
CA ILE A 71 -0.43 9.78 28.90
C ILE A 71 -0.71 11.25 29.13
N MET A 72 -1.45 11.89 28.25
CA MET A 72 -1.73 13.33 28.33
C MET A 72 -2.97 13.66 29.18
N ARG A 73 -3.73 12.64 29.55
CA ARG A 73 -4.95 12.76 30.39
C ARG A 73 -5.96 13.77 29.85
N LYS A 74 -6.05 13.87 28.53
CA LYS A 74 -7.03 14.70 27.82
C LYS A 74 -8.09 13.81 27.19
N ASN A 75 -9.33 14.31 27.13
CA ASN A 75 -10.41 13.67 26.38
C ASN A 75 -10.71 14.55 25.15
N SER A 76 -10.03 14.29 24.04
CA SER A 76 -10.11 15.12 22.84
C SER A 76 -10.13 14.24 21.58
N ILE A 77 -11.36 13.93 21.14
CA ILE A 77 -11.57 13.11 19.94
C ILE A 77 -11.06 13.80 18.67
N LEU A 78 -11.21 15.14 18.58
CA LEU A 78 -10.79 15.87 17.38
C LEU A 78 -9.27 15.99 17.29
N GLU A 79 -8.54 16.09 18.39
CA GLU A 79 -7.08 16.00 18.39
C GLU A 79 -6.61 14.60 17.97
N SER A 80 -7.26 13.55 18.47
CA SER A 80 -6.97 12.17 18.05
C SER A 80 -7.24 11.95 16.56
N ASN A 81 -8.28 12.56 16.03
CA ASN A 81 -8.58 12.52 14.60
C ASN A 81 -7.49 13.22 13.77
N ILE A 82 -6.95 14.34 14.20
CA ILE A 82 -5.83 15.02 13.51
C ILE A 82 -4.57 14.15 13.55
N VAL A 83 -4.25 13.54 14.68
CA VAL A 83 -3.10 12.62 14.79
C VAL A 83 -3.24 11.45 13.81
N GLN A 84 -4.42 10.86 13.74
CA GLN A 84 -4.73 9.78 12.80
C GLN A 84 -4.60 10.26 11.35
N THR A 85 -5.12 11.44 11.03
CA THR A 85 -5.05 12.03 9.68
C THR A 85 -3.60 12.24 9.23
N ILE A 86 -2.79 12.86 10.06
CA ILE A 86 -1.37 13.09 9.74
C ILE A 86 -0.62 11.76 9.61
N GLY A 87 -0.88 10.83 10.53
CA GLY A 87 -0.22 9.52 10.54
C GLY A 87 -0.54 8.67 9.31
N SER A 88 -1.80 8.64 8.88
CA SER A 88 -2.22 7.89 7.70
C SER A 88 -1.69 8.49 6.40
N ALA A 89 -1.53 9.80 6.31
CA ALA A 89 -0.91 10.45 5.16
C ALA A 89 0.52 9.93 4.90
N GLY A 90 1.27 9.67 5.96
CA GLY A 90 2.62 9.09 5.86
C GLY A 90 2.63 7.69 5.27
N GLU A 91 1.74 6.86 5.72
CA GLU A 91 1.57 5.49 5.21
C GLU A 91 1.19 5.50 3.72
N SER A 92 0.23 6.31 3.34
CA SER A 92 -0.24 6.39 1.96
C SER A 92 0.78 6.99 1.00
N LEU A 93 1.54 7.98 1.44
CA LEU A 93 2.65 8.53 0.65
C LEU A 93 3.68 7.44 0.35
N ALA A 94 4.07 6.68 1.36
CA ALA A 94 4.98 5.55 1.19
C ALA A 94 4.41 4.52 0.22
N ALA A 95 3.15 4.17 0.34
CA ALA A 95 2.46 3.24 -0.56
C ALA A 95 2.53 3.71 -2.02
N GLY A 96 2.28 4.98 -2.30
CA GLY A 96 2.40 5.53 -3.64
C GLY A 96 3.83 5.53 -4.19
N ALA A 97 4.79 5.86 -3.34
CA ALA A 97 6.20 5.98 -3.74
C ALA A 97 6.85 4.64 -4.09
N ILE A 98 6.58 3.59 -3.32
CA ILE A 98 7.24 2.29 -3.49
C ILE A 98 6.82 1.53 -4.76
N PHE A 99 5.74 1.91 -5.41
CA PHE A 99 5.28 1.23 -6.61
C PHE A 99 6.08 1.62 -7.87
N THR A 100 6.74 2.75 -7.86
CA THR A 100 7.44 3.28 -9.04
C THR A 100 8.88 3.68 -8.78
N LEU A 101 9.16 4.40 -7.71
CA LEU A 101 10.46 5.01 -7.46
C LEU A 101 11.63 4.01 -7.33
N PRO A 102 11.45 2.78 -6.79
CA PRO A 102 12.52 1.80 -6.80
C PRO A 102 13.02 1.42 -8.19
N ALA A 103 12.24 1.65 -9.25
CA ALA A 103 12.67 1.43 -10.63
C ALA A 103 13.91 2.25 -10.99
N LEU A 104 14.04 3.46 -10.44
CA LEU A 104 15.22 4.31 -10.65
C LEU A 104 16.49 3.66 -10.06
N PHE A 105 16.37 3.04 -8.90
CA PHE A 105 17.47 2.30 -8.28
C PHE A 105 17.83 1.03 -9.05
N LEU A 106 16.83 0.36 -9.63
CA LEU A 106 17.05 -0.82 -10.47
C LEU A 106 17.84 -0.45 -11.73
N TRP A 107 17.51 0.67 -12.36
CA TRP A 107 18.28 1.16 -13.51
C TRP A 107 19.69 1.60 -13.12
N ALA A 108 19.87 2.17 -11.95
CA ALA A 108 21.21 2.49 -11.44
C ALA A 108 22.05 1.23 -11.23
N ALA A 109 21.45 0.17 -10.69
CA ALA A 109 22.10 -1.14 -10.54
C ALA A 109 22.46 -1.78 -11.88
N ASP A 110 21.64 -1.56 -12.91
CA ASP A 110 21.91 -2.02 -14.28
C ASP A 110 22.96 -1.16 -15.02
N GLY A 111 23.48 -0.12 -14.38
CA GLY A 111 24.47 0.80 -14.97
C GLY A 111 23.90 1.78 -15.99
N LYS A 112 22.56 1.91 -16.09
CA LYS A 112 21.90 2.79 -17.08
C LYS A 112 21.81 4.25 -16.64
N MET A 113 21.92 4.51 -15.35
CA MET A 113 21.90 5.85 -14.76
C MET A 113 22.67 5.88 -13.45
N GLU A 114 22.95 7.06 -12.96
CA GLU A 114 23.45 7.23 -11.59
C GLU A 114 22.35 6.95 -10.56
N THR A 115 22.73 6.55 -9.36
CA THR A 115 21.78 6.37 -8.26
C THR A 115 20.99 7.65 -8.04
N PRO A 116 19.65 7.60 -8.00
CA PRO A 116 18.85 8.81 -7.82
C PRO A 116 19.20 9.50 -6.49
N SER A 117 19.19 10.82 -6.49
CA SER A 117 19.44 11.59 -5.27
C SER A 117 18.24 11.53 -4.33
N ILE A 118 18.48 11.69 -3.04
CA ILE A 118 17.40 11.80 -2.04
C ILE A 118 16.47 12.96 -2.38
N LEU A 119 17.03 14.07 -2.90
CA LEU A 119 16.23 15.23 -3.31
C LEU A 119 15.27 14.91 -4.45
N GLU A 120 15.70 14.16 -5.47
CA GLU A 120 14.86 13.73 -6.59
C GLU A 120 13.67 12.91 -6.12
N ILE A 121 13.92 11.89 -5.30
CA ILE A 121 12.89 11.02 -4.73
C ILE A 121 11.93 11.82 -3.85
N THR A 122 12.47 12.65 -2.98
CA THR A 122 11.69 13.50 -2.06
C THR A 122 10.80 14.47 -2.83
N LEU A 123 11.29 15.10 -3.89
CA LEU A 123 10.49 16.02 -4.70
C LEU A 123 9.36 15.31 -5.45
N ILE A 124 9.63 14.14 -6.03
CA ILE A 124 8.58 13.36 -6.70
C ILE A 124 7.46 13.01 -5.72
N ALA A 125 7.81 12.48 -4.56
CA ALA A 125 6.85 12.13 -3.53
C ALA A 125 6.11 13.34 -2.97
N LEU A 126 6.81 14.43 -2.70
CA LEU A 126 6.24 15.67 -2.15
C LEU A 126 5.23 16.30 -3.12
N LEU A 127 5.63 16.48 -4.35
CA LEU A 127 4.77 17.13 -5.36
C LEU A 127 3.54 16.28 -5.66
N GLY A 128 3.71 14.96 -5.75
CA GLY A 128 2.59 14.02 -5.89
C GLY A 128 1.64 14.05 -4.68
N GLY A 129 2.18 14.04 -3.49
CA GLY A 129 1.38 14.08 -2.26
C GLY A 129 0.61 15.39 -2.10
N LEU A 130 1.24 16.51 -2.36
CA LEU A 130 0.58 17.82 -2.32
C LEU A 130 -0.55 17.92 -3.34
N LEU A 131 -0.33 17.47 -4.57
CA LEU A 131 -1.39 17.43 -5.59
C LEU A 131 -2.53 16.49 -5.19
N GLY A 132 -2.23 15.35 -4.60
CA GLY A 132 -3.23 14.39 -4.14
C GLY A 132 -4.20 15.01 -3.13
N VAL A 133 -3.68 15.71 -2.15
CA VAL A 133 -4.52 16.44 -1.18
C VAL A 133 -5.32 17.55 -1.85
N LEU A 134 -4.67 18.38 -2.65
CA LEU A 134 -5.33 19.53 -3.30
C LEU A 134 -6.41 19.09 -4.28
N PHE A 135 -6.22 18.00 -5.02
CA PHE A 135 -7.23 17.47 -5.93
C PHE A 135 -8.43 16.85 -5.20
N MET A 136 -8.22 16.31 -4.00
CA MET A 136 -9.33 15.73 -3.24
C MET A 136 -10.24 16.79 -2.61
N VAL A 137 -9.70 17.95 -2.23
CA VAL A 137 -10.49 18.97 -1.51
C VAL A 137 -11.79 19.36 -2.25
N PRO A 138 -11.77 19.66 -3.56
CA PRO A 138 -13.01 20.00 -4.27
C PRO A 138 -13.98 18.81 -4.40
N LEU A 139 -13.52 17.60 -4.24
CA LEU A 139 -14.34 16.38 -4.34
C LEU A 139 -15.04 16.02 -3.03
N ARG A 140 -14.61 16.59 -1.90
CA ARG A 140 -15.12 16.22 -0.57
C ARG A 140 -16.63 16.33 -0.46
N ASN A 141 -17.20 17.46 -0.87
CA ASN A 141 -18.64 17.68 -0.74
C ASN A 141 -19.44 16.66 -1.58
N ALA A 142 -18.99 16.39 -2.80
CA ALA A 142 -19.67 15.44 -3.68
C ALA A 142 -19.60 14.00 -3.15
N LEU A 143 -18.42 13.53 -2.77
CA LEU A 143 -18.19 12.11 -2.46
C LEU A 143 -18.52 11.77 -1.00
N ILE A 144 -18.23 12.65 -0.07
CA ILE A 144 -18.35 12.36 1.36
C ILE A 144 -19.67 12.85 1.93
N VAL A 145 -20.09 14.05 1.57
CA VAL A 145 -21.31 14.65 2.10
C VAL A 145 -22.55 14.20 1.30
N LYS A 146 -22.56 14.44 -0.02
CA LYS A 146 -23.73 14.15 -0.85
C LYS A 146 -23.98 12.65 -1.07
N GLU A 147 -22.92 11.87 -1.16
CA GLU A 147 -23.00 10.41 -1.31
C GLU A 147 -22.88 9.65 0.04
N HIS A 148 -23.10 10.33 1.15
CA HIS A 148 -23.19 9.67 2.45
C HIS A 148 -24.33 8.64 2.45
N GLY A 149 -24.02 7.39 2.81
CA GLY A 149 -24.95 6.28 2.73
C GLY A 149 -24.89 5.48 1.43
N ILE A 150 -24.28 6.01 0.37
CA ILE A 150 -24.01 5.29 -0.88
C ILE A 150 -22.57 4.76 -0.88
N LEU A 151 -21.61 5.60 -0.51
CA LEU A 151 -20.21 5.25 -0.36
C LEU A 151 -19.90 4.96 1.12
N PRO A 152 -19.62 3.70 1.48
CA PRO A 152 -19.42 3.33 2.87
C PRO A 152 -18.11 3.86 3.47
N TYR A 153 -17.07 4.07 2.68
CA TYR A 153 -15.72 4.42 3.16
C TYR A 153 -15.29 3.55 4.34
N PRO A 154 -15.02 2.26 4.12
CA PRO A 154 -14.98 1.27 5.20
C PRO A 154 -13.91 1.57 6.25
N GLU A 155 -12.70 1.97 5.87
CA GLU A 155 -11.66 2.32 6.83
C GLU A 155 -11.97 3.63 7.56
N GLY A 156 -12.47 4.64 6.84
CA GLY A 156 -12.87 5.91 7.43
C GLY A 156 -13.99 5.76 8.45
N THR A 157 -14.99 4.95 8.13
CA THR A 157 -16.10 4.63 9.04
C THR A 157 -15.62 3.82 10.24
N ALA A 158 -14.81 2.80 10.03
CA ALA A 158 -14.23 2.00 11.12
C ALA A 158 -13.33 2.84 12.03
N CYS A 159 -12.57 3.75 11.46
CA CYS A 159 -11.72 4.67 12.22
C CYS A 159 -12.59 5.61 13.11
N ALA A 160 -13.69 6.12 12.56
CA ALA A 160 -14.64 6.91 13.34
C ALA A 160 -15.27 6.10 14.50
N GLU A 161 -15.66 4.86 14.25
CA GLU A 161 -16.19 3.96 15.27
C GLU A 161 -15.17 3.73 16.40
N VAL A 162 -13.90 3.54 16.05
CA VAL A 162 -12.81 3.37 17.02
C VAL A 162 -12.61 4.63 17.86
N LEU A 163 -12.61 5.80 17.24
CA LEU A 163 -12.50 7.08 17.94
C LEU A 163 -13.67 7.31 18.90
N LEU A 164 -14.89 7.00 18.48
CA LEU A 164 -16.09 7.11 19.31
C LEU A 164 -16.07 6.13 20.47
N ALA A 165 -15.68 4.88 20.24
CA ALA A 165 -15.54 3.87 21.29
C ALA A 165 -14.46 4.26 22.31
N GLY A 166 -13.39 4.88 21.87
CA GLY A 166 -12.33 5.42 22.73
C GLY A 166 -12.81 6.55 23.64
N GLU A 167 -13.70 7.39 23.15
CA GLU A 167 -14.35 8.46 23.93
C GLU A 167 -15.16 7.88 25.08
N GLU A 168 -15.85 6.76 24.86
CA GLU A 168 -16.69 6.09 25.85
C GLU A 168 -15.92 5.24 26.86
N GLY A 169 -14.60 5.10 26.73
CA GLY A 169 -13.74 4.42 27.70
C GLY A 169 -13.14 3.09 27.28
N GLY A 170 -13.37 2.65 26.04
CA GLY A 170 -12.77 1.42 25.49
C GLY A 170 -11.37 1.69 24.92
N ALA A 171 -10.30 1.27 25.58
CA ALA A 171 -8.95 1.42 25.07
C ALA A 171 -8.41 0.09 24.53
N ASN A 172 -8.31 -0.02 23.21
CA ASN A 172 -7.64 -1.14 22.51
C ASN A 172 -6.18 -0.82 22.15
N ALA A 173 -5.65 0.31 22.62
CA ALA A 173 -4.28 0.75 22.36
C ALA A 173 -3.25 -0.27 22.86
N SER A 174 -3.51 -0.92 23.99
CA SER A 174 -2.65 -1.97 24.55
C SER A 174 -2.44 -3.15 23.58
N THR A 175 -3.47 -3.50 22.80
CA THR A 175 -3.38 -4.58 21.80
C THR A 175 -2.42 -4.20 20.67
N VAL A 176 -2.50 -2.97 20.17
CA VAL A 176 -1.60 -2.47 19.13
C VAL A 176 -0.16 -2.39 19.65
N PHE A 177 0.05 -1.82 20.84
CA PHE A 177 1.38 -1.73 21.45
C PHE A 177 1.98 -3.11 21.75
N ALA A 178 1.17 -4.07 22.21
CA ALA A 178 1.60 -5.44 22.41
C ALA A 178 2.05 -6.08 21.10
N GLY A 179 1.31 -5.90 20.02
CA GLY A 179 1.69 -6.35 18.69
C GLY A 179 3.00 -5.72 18.21
N MET A 180 3.16 -4.41 18.38
CA MET A 180 4.38 -3.69 18.02
C MET A 180 5.60 -4.22 18.79
N GLY A 181 5.49 -4.36 20.09
CA GLY A 181 6.58 -4.86 20.94
C GLY A 181 6.96 -6.30 20.61
N PHE A 182 5.97 -7.16 20.47
CA PHE A 182 6.19 -8.57 20.11
C PHE A 182 6.89 -8.70 18.76
N ALA A 183 6.39 -8.03 17.72
CA ALA A 183 6.96 -8.11 16.39
C ALA A 183 8.36 -7.49 16.30
N ALA A 184 8.59 -6.40 17.01
CA ALA A 184 9.92 -5.78 17.08
C ALA A 184 10.96 -6.74 17.65
N ILE A 185 10.65 -7.40 18.76
CA ILE A 185 11.52 -8.40 19.39
C ILE A 185 11.68 -9.61 18.47
N PHE A 186 10.59 -10.13 17.91
CA PHE A 186 10.60 -11.28 17.01
C PHE A 186 11.50 -11.05 15.80
N LYS A 187 11.31 -9.91 15.13
CA LYS A 187 12.11 -9.52 13.96
C LYS A 187 13.59 -9.40 14.31
N PHE A 188 13.91 -8.83 15.45
CA PHE A 188 15.29 -8.69 15.90
C PHE A 188 15.93 -10.05 16.21
N VAL A 189 15.17 -10.96 16.84
CA VAL A 189 15.65 -12.32 17.13
C VAL A 189 15.87 -13.13 15.84
N ILE A 190 14.96 -13.01 14.87
CA ILE A 190 15.06 -13.79 13.64
C ILE A 190 16.11 -13.23 12.68
N ASP A 191 16.09 -11.94 12.41
CA ASP A 191 16.95 -11.31 11.39
C ASP A 191 18.22 -10.68 11.98
N GLY A 192 18.17 -10.22 13.21
CA GLY A 192 19.33 -9.68 13.91
C GLY A 192 20.21 -10.79 14.47
N PHE A 193 19.69 -11.56 15.39
CA PHE A 193 20.42 -12.67 16.01
C PHE A 193 20.52 -13.90 15.13
N LYS A 194 19.65 -14.06 14.14
CA LYS A 194 19.58 -15.23 13.25
C LYS A 194 19.47 -16.55 14.03
N LEU A 195 18.63 -16.55 15.05
CA LEU A 195 18.43 -17.69 15.93
C LEU A 195 17.85 -18.91 15.20
N VAL A 196 16.94 -18.68 14.28
CA VAL A 196 16.36 -19.69 13.40
C VAL A 196 16.31 -19.15 11.98
N PRO A 197 16.26 -20.02 10.93
CA PRO A 197 16.01 -19.57 9.57
C PRO A 197 14.67 -18.84 9.46
N SER A 198 14.64 -17.75 8.70
CA SER A 198 13.44 -16.96 8.48
C SER A 198 12.43 -17.62 7.53
N GLU A 199 12.85 -18.68 6.86
CA GLU A 199 12.08 -19.40 5.86
C GLU A 199 12.25 -20.90 6.06
N VAL A 200 11.14 -21.62 5.94
CA VAL A 200 11.11 -23.08 5.87
C VAL A 200 10.86 -23.47 4.44
N SER A 201 11.68 -24.32 3.85
CA SER A 201 11.51 -24.82 2.49
C SER A 201 11.70 -26.32 2.39
N LEU A 202 10.91 -26.92 1.51
CA LEU A 202 10.97 -28.34 1.19
C LEU A 202 10.97 -28.51 -0.34
N ARG A 203 12.03 -29.08 -0.88
CA ARG A 203 12.11 -29.43 -2.30
C ARG A 203 11.43 -30.77 -2.55
N VAL A 204 10.55 -30.80 -3.52
CA VAL A 204 9.88 -32.03 -3.97
C VAL A 204 10.77 -32.73 -4.97
N LYS A 205 11.39 -33.85 -4.56
CA LYS A 205 12.29 -34.63 -5.42
C LYS A 205 11.56 -35.15 -6.67
N GLY A 206 12.22 -35.02 -7.84
CA GLY A 206 11.71 -35.53 -9.10
C GLY A 206 10.64 -34.69 -9.78
N PHE A 207 10.12 -33.67 -9.09
CA PHE A 207 9.08 -32.79 -9.63
C PHE A 207 9.57 -31.37 -9.92
N ALA A 208 10.72 -30.97 -9.35
CA ALA A 208 11.30 -29.63 -9.43
C ALA A 208 10.45 -28.52 -8.78
N GLY A 209 9.47 -28.90 -7.98
CA GLY A 209 8.69 -27.95 -7.16
C GLY A 209 9.33 -27.70 -5.80
N GLU A 210 9.08 -26.55 -5.24
CA GLU A 210 9.53 -26.16 -3.91
C GLU A 210 8.36 -25.57 -3.13
N ILE A 211 8.11 -26.10 -1.94
CA ILE A 211 7.09 -25.63 -1.00
C ILE A 211 7.80 -24.99 0.18
N GLY A 212 7.34 -23.86 0.64
CA GLY A 212 7.92 -23.21 1.81
C GLY A 212 7.07 -22.08 2.32
N THR A 213 7.43 -21.56 3.49
CA THR A 213 6.78 -20.39 4.08
C THR A 213 7.78 -19.52 4.80
N GLN A 214 7.59 -18.23 4.74
CA GLN A 214 8.25 -17.30 5.65
C GLN A 214 7.53 -17.30 7.00
N ILE A 215 8.29 -17.10 8.06
CA ILE A 215 7.76 -17.15 9.43
C ILE A 215 7.52 -15.76 10.02
N TYR A 216 7.58 -14.72 9.24
CA TYR A 216 7.44 -13.34 9.70
C TYR A 216 6.02 -12.99 10.12
N PRO A 217 5.86 -12.37 11.31
CA PRO A 217 4.56 -11.91 11.78
C PRO A 217 3.87 -10.92 10.84
N ALA A 218 4.63 -10.02 10.19
CA ALA A 218 4.03 -9.03 9.27
C ALA A 218 3.45 -9.69 8.02
N VAL A 219 4.10 -10.70 7.46
CA VAL A 219 3.60 -11.44 6.30
C VAL A 219 2.29 -12.16 6.64
N MET A 220 2.27 -12.85 7.76
CA MET A 220 1.06 -13.47 8.30
C MET A 220 -0.05 -12.43 8.55
N SER A 221 0.30 -11.28 9.09
CA SER A 221 -0.62 -10.20 9.39
C SER A 221 -1.30 -9.63 8.15
N VAL A 222 -0.57 -9.52 7.05
CA VAL A 222 -1.15 -9.14 5.74
C VAL A 222 -2.29 -10.10 5.38
N GLY A 223 -2.05 -11.40 5.49
CA GLY A 223 -3.06 -12.41 5.20
C GLY A 223 -4.29 -12.32 6.11
N TYR A 224 -4.06 -12.09 7.40
CA TYR A 224 -5.15 -11.90 8.35
C TYR A 224 -6.00 -10.66 8.03
N ILE A 225 -5.36 -9.54 7.73
CA ILE A 225 -6.06 -8.28 7.43
C ILE A 225 -6.80 -8.33 6.10
N CYS A 226 -6.15 -8.85 5.05
CA CYS A 226 -6.77 -8.99 3.72
C CYS A 226 -7.89 -10.03 3.70
N GLY A 227 -7.86 -10.96 4.61
CA GLY A 227 -8.86 -12.01 4.74
C GLY A 227 -8.56 -13.26 3.90
N PRO A 228 -9.33 -14.33 4.13
CA PRO A 228 -9.06 -15.63 3.51
C PRO A 228 -9.23 -15.63 2.00
N ARG A 229 -10.12 -14.81 1.49
CA ARG A 229 -10.44 -14.76 0.06
C ARG A 229 -9.27 -14.22 -0.77
N ILE A 230 -8.78 -13.04 -0.43
CA ILE A 230 -7.63 -12.43 -1.10
C ILE A 230 -6.37 -13.27 -0.91
N SER A 231 -6.13 -13.75 0.31
CA SER A 231 -5.00 -14.63 0.62
C SER A 231 -5.01 -15.91 -0.23
N SER A 232 -6.18 -16.50 -0.45
CA SER A 232 -6.33 -17.70 -1.30
C SER A 232 -6.03 -17.43 -2.77
N TYR A 233 -6.40 -16.26 -3.28
CA TYR A 233 -6.08 -15.87 -4.65
C TYR A 233 -4.58 -15.66 -4.86
N MET A 234 -3.90 -15.04 -3.90
CA MET A 234 -2.45 -14.89 -3.92
C MET A 234 -1.75 -16.24 -3.83
N PHE A 235 -2.22 -17.11 -2.97
CA PHE A 235 -1.71 -18.47 -2.82
C PHE A 235 -1.90 -19.29 -4.10
N ALA A 236 -3.06 -19.18 -4.75
CA ALA A 236 -3.32 -19.83 -6.03
C ALA A 236 -2.34 -19.36 -7.12
N GLY A 237 -2.07 -18.07 -7.19
CA GLY A 237 -1.04 -17.53 -8.09
C GLY A 237 0.35 -18.09 -7.80
N GLY A 238 0.72 -18.21 -6.54
CA GLY A 238 1.97 -18.82 -6.10
C GLY A 238 2.06 -20.31 -6.47
N LEU A 239 0.98 -21.06 -6.34
CA LEU A 239 0.90 -22.47 -6.76
C LEU A 239 1.10 -22.60 -8.27
N VAL A 240 0.44 -21.77 -9.07
CA VAL A 240 0.63 -21.78 -10.53
C VAL A 240 2.09 -21.53 -10.89
N SER A 241 2.72 -20.54 -10.30
CA SER A 241 4.13 -20.21 -10.59
C SER A 241 5.10 -21.31 -10.14
N TRP A 242 5.01 -21.74 -8.89
CA TRP A 242 6.02 -22.59 -8.25
C TRP A 242 5.76 -24.09 -8.37
N MET A 243 4.51 -24.51 -8.56
CA MET A 243 4.13 -25.91 -8.63
C MET A 243 3.69 -26.35 -10.02
N VAL A 244 3.46 -25.42 -10.94
CA VAL A 244 3.08 -25.71 -12.34
C VAL A 244 4.14 -25.19 -13.31
N LEU A 245 4.41 -23.89 -13.31
CA LEU A 245 5.30 -23.27 -14.30
C LEU A 245 6.77 -23.62 -14.10
N ILE A 246 7.29 -23.52 -12.87
CA ILE A 246 8.70 -23.88 -12.60
C ILE A 246 8.98 -25.36 -12.91
N PRO A 247 8.19 -26.32 -12.41
CA PRO A 247 8.37 -27.72 -12.78
C PRO A 247 8.27 -27.97 -14.29
N ALA A 248 7.31 -27.34 -14.97
CA ALA A 248 7.16 -27.50 -16.43
C ALA A 248 8.39 -26.98 -17.19
N VAL A 249 8.90 -25.82 -16.81
CA VAL A 249 10.10 -25.22 -17.42
C VAL A 249 11.32 -26.11 -17.20
N VAL A 250 11.51 -26.63 -16.00
CA VAL A 250 12.67 -27.47 -15.67
C VAL A 250 12.58 -28.86 -16.31
N LEU A 251 11.41 -29.50 -16.25
CA LEU A 251 11.25 -30.88 -16.74
C LEU A 251 11.28 -30.96 -18.29
N PHE A 252 10.74 -29.97 -18.97
CA PHE A 252 10.62 -29.98 -20.43
C PHE A 252 11.61 -29.08 -21.15
N GLY A 253 12.31 -28.21 -20.48
CA GLY A 253 13.23 -27.25 -21.06
C GLY A 253 14.64 -27.28 -20.49
N ALA A 254 15.05 -28.37 -19.82
CA ALA A 254 16.34 -28.45 -19.11
C ALA A 254 17.56 -28.13 -19.99
N ASP A 255 17.55 -28.55 -21.25
CA ASP A 255 18.66 -28.36 -22.17
C ASP A 255 18.62 -27.03 -22.94
N LEU A 256 17.57 -26.25 -22.75
CA LEU A 256 17.37 -24.96 -23.44
C LEU A 256 18.03 -23.83 -22.69
N THR A 257 18.63 -22.91 -23.42
CA THR A 257 19.06 -21.59 -22.91
C THR A 257 18.18 -20.52 -23.53
N LEU A 258 17.22 -20.03 -22.75
CA LEU A 258 16.26 -19.04 -23.21
C LEU A 258 16.56 -17.67 -22.59
N TYR A 259 16.41 -16.62 -23.38
CA TYR A 259 16.49 -15.26 -22.89
C TYR A 259 15.35 -15.00 -21.87
N PRO A 260 15.60 -14.35 -20.74
CA PRO A 260 16.83 -13.66 -20.31
C PRO A 260 17.86 -14.54 -19.56
N GLY A 261 17.63 -15.81 -19.41
CA GLY A 261 18.59 -16.72 -18.80
C GLY A 261 19.90 -16.81 -19.61
N THR A 262 21.00 -16.97 -18.91
CA THR A 262 22.35 -17.00 -19.50
C THR A 262 22.97 -18.39 -19.58
N ALA A 263 22.32 -19.37 -18.97
CA ALA A 263 22.77 -20.76 -18.92
C ALA A 263 21.61 -21.72 -19.24
N PRO A 264 21.88 -23.02 -19.56
CA PRO A 264 20.81 -23.99 -19.68
C PRO A 264 19.93 -24.07 -18.42
N ILE A 265 18.64 -24.22 -18.60
CA ILE A 265 17.64 -24.20 -17.51
C ILE A 265 17.95 -25.28 -16.46
N GLY A 266 18.33 -26.48 -16.89
CA GLY A 266 18.70 -27.56 -15.98
C GLY A 266 19.92 -27.25 -15.12
N GLN A 267 20.92 -26.55 -15.70
CA GLN A 267 22.10 -26.10 -14.96
C GLN A 267 21.72 -25.00 -13.94
N MET A 268 20.89 -24.03 -14.34
CA MET A 268 20.41 -22.97 -13.45
C MET A 268 19.64 -23.56 -12.26
N PHE A 269 18.82 -24.56 -12.51
CA PHE A 269 18.06 -25.25 -11.46
C PHE A 269 18.99 -26.06 -10.53
N ALA A 270 20.00 -26.74 -11.07
CA ALA A 270 20.95 -27.51 -10.28
C ALA A 270 21.79 -26.61 -9.34
N GLU A 271 22.19 -25.43 -9.80
CA GLU A 271 23.02 -24.50 -9.05
C GLU A 271 22.18 -23.61 -8.08
N GLY A 272 21.05 -23.10 -8.52
CA GLY A 272 20.25 -22.11 -7.79
C GLY A 272 18.85 -22.55 -7.38
N GLY A 273 18.42 -23.75 -7.75
CA GLY A 273 17.10 -24.27 -7.42
C GLY A 273 15.94 -23.54 -8.08
N ALA A 274 14.75 -23.69 -7.52
CA ALA A 274 13.53 -23.05 -8.03
C ALA A 274 13.62 -21.52 -8.05
N SER A 275 14.32 -20.93 -7.09
CA SER A 275 14.51 -19.48 -7.02
C SER A 275 15.26 -18.90 -8.23
N ALA A 276 16.22 -19.63 -8.80
CA ALA A 276 16.94 -19.22 -10.01
C ALA A 276 16.00 -19.19 -11.22
N ILE A 277 15.15 -20.19 -11.36
CA ILE A 277 14.15 -20.27 -12.45
C ILE A 277 13.09 -19.17 -12.27
N TRP A 278 12.64 -18.97 -11.07
CA TRP A 278 11.72 -17.86 -10.76
C TRP A 278 12.32 -16.51 -11.16
N GLY A 279 13.55 -16.22 -10.77
CA GLY A 279 14.21 -14.94 -11.04
C GLY A 279 14.46 -14.69 -12.53
N SER A 280 14.73 -15.73 -13.31
CA SER A 280 15.04 -15.62 -14.74
C SER A 280 13.83 -15.66 -15.66
N TYR A 281 12.77 -16.37 -15.30
CA TYR A 281 11.62 -16.61 -16.19
C TYR A 281 10.27 -16.27 -15.57
N ILE A 282 9.98 -16.83 -14.43
CA ILE A 282 8.63 -16.79 -13.85
C ILE A 282 8.25 -15.39 -13.40
N ARG A 283 9.20 -14.62 -12.93
CA ARG A 283 9.01 -13.22 -12.57
C ARG A 283 8.48 -12.36 -13.72
N TYR A 284 8.95 -12.62 -14.96
CA TYR A 284 8.46 -11.92 -16.16
C TYR A 284 7.05 -12.36 -16.54
N ILE A 285 6.71 -13.62 -16.34
CA ILE A 285 5.33 -14.11 -16.50
C ILE A 285 4.41 -13.42 -15.50
N GLY A 286 4.80 -13.37 -14.22
CA GLY A 286 4.06 -12.67 -13.16
C GLY A 286 3.89 -11.18 -13.44
N ALA A 287 4.93 -10.53 -13.93
CA ALA A 287 4.88 -9.11 -14.31
C ALA A 287 3.93 -8.87 -15.51
N GLY A 288 3.92 -9.75 -16.49
CA GLY A 288 2.94 -9.70 -17.59
C GLY A 288 1.52 -9.86 -17.11
N ALA A 289 1.28 -10.78 -16.17
CA ALA A 289 -0.03 -10.95 -15.53
C ALA A 289 -0.45 -9.72 -14.72
N LEU A 290 0.47 -9.10 -13.99
CA LEU A 290 0.23 -7.85 -13.25
C LEU A 290 -0.15 -6.71 -14.18
N ALA A 291 0.59 -6.53 -15.27
CA ALA A 291 0.33 -5.48 -16.25
C ALA A 291 -1.07 -5.67 -16.88
N ALA A 292 -1.37 -6.86 -17.34
CA ALA A 292 -2.69 -7.19 -17.89
C ALA A 292 -3.81 -7.01 -16.86
N GLY A 293 -3.60 -7.46 -15.63
CA GLY A 293 -4.56 -7.29 -14.52
C GLY A 293 -4.84 -5.82 -14.22
N GLY A 294 -3.80 -4.99 -14.21
CA GLY A 294 -3.93 -3.54 -14.03
C GLY A 294 -4.75 -2.89 -15.15
N ILE A 295 -4.47 -3.22 -16.40
CA ILE A 295 -5.21 -2.72 -17.57
C ILE A 295 -6.67 -3.20 -17.55
N ILE A 296 -6.93 -4.46 -17.25
CA ILE A 296 -8.28 -5.03 -17.14
C ILE A 296 -9.06 -4.31 -16.02
N SER A 297 -8.44 -4.13 -14.87
CA SER A 297 -9.05 -3.43 -13.73
C SER A 297 -9.41 -1.99 -14.09
N LEU A 298 -8.52 -1.28 -14.78
CA LEU A 298 -8.79 0.06 -15.27
C LEU A 298 -9.94 0.09 -16.27
N ALA A 299 -9.93 -0.81 -17.27
CA ALA A 299 -10.98 -0.89 -18.29
C ALA A 299 -12.36 -1.17 -17.66
N LYS A 300 -12.44 -2.03 -16.68
CA LYS A 300 -13.68 -2.31 -15.93
C LYS A 300 -14.18 -1.11 -15.14
N SER A 301 -13.27 -0.33 -14.60
CA SER A 301 -13.60 0.84 -13.79
C SER A 301 -13.91 2.07 -14.65
N LEU A 302 -13.57 2.05 -15.93
CA LEU A 302 -13.66 3.23 -16.82
C LEU A 302 -15.07 3.84 -16.92
N PRO A 303 -16.18 3.08 -17.06
CA PRO A 303 -17.52 3.66 -17.07
C PRO A 303 -17.86 4.37 -15.75
N LEU A 304 -17.49 3.79 -14.62
CA LEU A 304 -17.67 4.39 -13.30
C LEU A 304 -16.82 5.64 -13.12
N ILE A 305 -15.60 5.61 -13.61
CA ILE A 305 -14.63 6.71 -13.62
C ILE A 305 -15.21 7.92 -14.35
N ILE A 306 -15.67 7.73 -15.58
CA ILE A 306 -16.23 8.79 -16.42
C ILE A 306 -17.48 9.38 -15.76
N ARG A 307 -18.36 8.51 -15.25
CA ARG A 307 -19.57 8.95 -14.55
C ARG A 307 -19.24 9.75 -13.28
N THR A 308 -18.31 9.26 -12.47
CA THR A 308 -17.89 9.92 -11.23
C THR A 308 -17.27 11.28 -11.50
N PHE A 309 -16.42 11.36 -12.50
CA PHE A 309 -15.82 12.63 -12.91
C PHE A 309 -16.89 13.62 -13.40
N SER A 310 -17.83 13.14 -14.23
CA SER A 310 -18.95 13.96 -14.70
C SER A 310 -19.80 14.48 -13.55
N ASP A 311 -20.13 13.62 -12.57
CA ASP A 311 -20.93 13.98 -11.41
C ASP A 311 -20.19 15.00 -10.51
N ALA A 312 -18.90 14.82 -10.32
CA ALA A 312 -18.05 15.76 -9.58
C ALA A 312 -18.01 17.14 -10.27
N MET A 313 -17.88 17.19 -11.59
CA MET A 313 -17.87 18.43 -12.34
C MET A 313 -19.23 19.14 -12.28
N LYS A 314 -20.34 18.42 -12.37
CA LYS A 314 -21.69 18.98 -12.20
C LYS A 314 -21.90 19.54 -10.79
N SER A 315 -21.37 18.86 -9.78
CA SER A 315 -21.45 19.29 -8.38
C SER A 315 -20.68 20.60 -8.15
N LEU A 316 -19.52 20.76 -8.78
CA LEU A 316 -18.74 22.00 -8.71
C LEU A 316 -19.47 23.19 -9.31
N LYS A 317 -20.18 23.00 -10.43
CA LYS A 317 -20.96 24.05 -11.10
C LYS A 317 -22.19 24.49 -10.29
N GLY A 318 -22.75 23.60 -9.48
CA GLY A 318 -23.95 23.89 -8.67
C GLY A 318 -23.67 24.46 -7.28
N ASN A 319 -22.42 24.62 -6.90
CA ASN A 319 -22.03 24.91 -5.52
C ASN A 319 -21.74 26.40 -5.32
N THR A 320 -22.79 27.21 -5.29
CA THR A 320 -22.73 28.63 -4.90
C THR A 320 -22.95 28.84 -3.40
N ASN A 321 -23.24 27.81 -2.62
CA ASN A 321 -23.44 27.90 -1.19
C ASN A 321 -22.10 27.83 -0.47
N THR A 322 -21.59 29.00 -0.06
CA THR A 322 -20.59 29.11 0.99
C THR A 322 -21.20 28.55 2.29
N ASN A 323 -20.88 27.31 2.59
CA ASN A 323 -21.26 26.72 3.86
C ASN A 323 -20.41 27.39 4.96
N THR A 324 -21.04 28.24 5.76
CA THR A 324 -20.39 29.04 6.80
C THR A 324 -20.18 28.26 8.10
N THR A 325 -20.69 27.00 8.19
CA THR A 325 -20.52 26.17 9.37
C THR A 325 -19.11 25.60 9.45
N ARG A 326 -18.62 25.37 10.68
CA ARG A 326 -17.30 24.80 10.94
C ARG A 326 -17.07 23.48 10.20
N THR A 327 -18.06 22.59 10.20
CA THR A 327 -17.99 21.26 9.57
C THR A 327 -18.10 21.29 8.03
N GLY A 328 -18.32 22.44 7.46
CA GLY A 328 -18.38 22.64 6.00
C GLY A 328 -17.23 23.46 5.44
N GLN A 329 -16.26 23.86 6.27
CA GLN A 329 -15.14 24.68 5.83
C GLN A 329 -14.04 23.81 5.17
N ASP A 330 -13.76 24.11 3.91
CA ASP A 330 -12.64 23.56 3.15
C ASP A 330 -11.55 24.61 2.93
N ILE A 331 -10.38 24.19 2.46
CA ILE A 331 -9.36 25.11 1.95
C ILE A 331 -9.96 25.91 0.79
N ASN A 332 -9.67 27.19 0.77
CA ASN A 332 -10.18 28.11 -0.24
C ASN A 332 -9.81 27.64 -1.66
N MET A 333 -10.78 27.67 -2.57
CA MET A 333 -10.58 27.23 -3.95
C MET A 333 -9.47 28.03 -4.67
N GLY A 334 -9.31 29.29 -4.36
CA GLY A 334 -8.21 30.11 -4.90
C GLY A 334 -6.84 29.61 -4.47
N VAL A 335 -6.71 29.17 -3.22
CA VAL A 335 -5.47 28.55 -2.70
C VAL A 335 -5.19 27.22 -3.39
N ILE A 336 -6.23 26.42 -3.61
CA ILE A 336 -6.10 25.14 -4.32
C ILE A 336 -5.63 25.35 -5.75
N LEU A 337 -6.27 26.22 -6.51
CA LEU A 337 -5.92 26.52 -7.91
C LEU A 337 -4.51 27.12 -8.01
N GLY A 338 -4.18 28.06 -7.15
CA GLY A 338 -2.84 28.65 -7.09
C GLY A 338 -1.78 27.63 -6.71
N GLY A 339 -2.07 26.77 -5.74
CA GLY A 339 -1.18 25.68 -5.32
C GLY A 339 -0.95 24.66 -6.44
N VAL A 340 -1.99 24.23 -7.13
CA VAL A 340 -1.89 23.31 -8.26
C VAL A 340 -1.03 23.93 -9.37
N LEU A 341 -1.25 25.20 -9.69
CA LEU A 341 -0.45 25.90 -10.70
C LEU A 341 1.03 25.98 -10.32
N LEU A 342 1.34 26.35 -9.08
CA LEU A 342 2.72 26.41 -8.58
C LEU A 342 3.40 25.05 -8.60
N ILE A 343 2.71 24.01 -8.17
CA ILE A 343 3.24 22.64 -8.16
C ILE A 343 3.49 22.15 -9.59
N THR A 344 2.59 22.44 -10.51
CA THR A 344 2.74 22.10 -11.94
C THR A 344 3.97 22.79 -12.55
N ILE A 345 4.18 24.05 -12.26
CA ILE A 345 5.37 24.80 -12.70
C ILE A 345 6.63 24.20 -12.06
N ALA A 346 6.58 23.83 -10.79
CA ALA A 346 7.69 23.18 -10.09
C ALA A 346 8.04 21.81 -10.72
N ILE A 347 7.06 21.00 -11.10
CA ILE A 347 7.28 19.73 -11.80
C ILE A 347 7.97 19.95 -13.14
N TRP A 348 7.56 20.96 -13.87
CA TRP A 348 8.15 21.29 -15.19
C TRP A 348 9.58 21.83 -15.08
N LEU A 349 9.82 22.74 -14.15
CA LEU A 349 11.07 23.52 -14.09
C LEU A 349 12.09 23.00 -13.08
N ALA A 350 11.71 22.06 -12.18
CA ALA A 350 12.67 21.55 -11.18
C ALA A 350 13.78 20.72 -11.83
N PRO A 351 15.06 21.13 -11.71
CA PRO A 351 16.17 20.43 -12.37
C PRO A 351 16.30 18.95 -11.98
N PRO A 352 16.06 18.55 -10.71
CA PRO A 352 16.15 17.15 -10.33
C PRO A 352 15.09 16.24 -10.96
N ILE A 353 13.99 16.80 -11.43
CA ILE A 353 12.89 16.06 -12.03
C ILE A 353 12.93 16.24 -13.55
N PRO A 354 13.28 15.20 -14.32
CA PRO A 354 13.38 15.30 -15.78
C PRO A 354 12.00 15.19 -16.46
N VAL A 355 11.07 16.07 -16.11
CA VAL A 355 9.72 16.12 -16.67
C VAL A 355 9.62 17.30 -17.64
N THR A 356 9.17 17.02 -18.86
CA THR A 356 8.93 18.03 -19.89
C THR A 356 7.63 18.78 -19.61
N PHE A 357 7.39 19.87 -20.34
CA PHE A 357 6.10 20.61 -20.27
C PHE A 357 4.90 19.68 -20.56
N LEU A 358 5.01 18.83 -21.59
CA LEU A 358 3.99 17.82 -21.89
C LEU A 358 3.79 16.85 -20.71
N GLY A 359 4.86 16.42 -20.07
CA GLY A 359 4.79 15.58 -18.88
C GLY A 359 4.08 16.24 -17.71
N ALA A 360 4.32 17.53 -17.48
CA ALA A 360 3.62 18.30 -16.46
C ALA A 360 2.11 18.42 -16.72
N ILE A 361 1.72 18.61 -17.99
CA ILE A 361 0.32 18.61 -18.40
C ILE A 361 -0.33 17.25 -18.18
N ILE A 362 0.36 16.17 -18.52
CA ILE A 362 -0.10 14.79 -18.25
C ILE A 362 -0.32 14.58 -16.76
N VAL A 363 0.58 15.03 -15.91
CA VAL A 363 0.45 14.93 -14.46
C VAL A 363 -0.82 15.61 -13.95
N VAL A 364 -1.11 16.82 -14.41
CA VAL A 364 -2.30 17.56 -13.96
C VAL A 364 -3.58 16.89 -14.41
N ILE A 365 -3.68 16.55 -15.68
CA ILE A 365 -4.90 15.98 -16.27
C ILE A 365 -5.17 14.59 -15.70
N PHE A 366 -4.21 13.68 -15.79
CA PHE A 366 -4.37 12.32 -15.30
C PHE A 366 -4.32 12.24 -13.78
N GLY A 367 -3.58 13.14 -13.14
CA GLY A 367 -3.54 13.25 -11.69
C GLY A 367 -4.91 13.58 -11.12
N PHE A 368 -5.59 14.58 -11.64
CA PHE A 368 -6.95 14.92 -11.20
C PHE A 368 -7.96 13.80 -11.52
N PHE A 369 -7.87 13.24 -12.71
CA PHE A 369 -8.72 12.13 -13.12
C PHE A 369 -8.56 10.92 -12.18
N PHE A 370 -7.33 10.48 -11.94
CA PHE A 370 -7.08 9.34 -11.06
C PHE A 370 -7.27 9.65 -9.57
N ALA A 371 -7.08 10.90 -9.14
CA ALA A 371 -7.47 11.30 -7.79
C ALA A 371 -8.98 11.14 -7.56
N THR A 372 -9.78 11.53 -8.54
CA THR A 372 -11.24 11.36 -8.50
C THR A 372 -11.62 9.89 -8.43
N VAL A 373 -11.01 9.07 -9.29
CA VAL A 373 -11.25 7.62 -9.34
C VAL A 373 -10.86 6.96 -8.02
N SER A 374 -9.66 7.21 -7.56
CA SER A 374 -9.13 6.64 -6.32
C SER A 374 -10.02 7.00 -5.14
N SER A 375 -10.37 8.27 -5.00
CA SER A 375 -11.22 8.76 -3.92
C SER A 375 -12.60 8.08 -3.88
N ARG A 376 -13.19 7.81 -5.03
CA ARG A 376 -14.46 7.08 -5.10
C ARG A 376 -14.28 5.58 -4.89
N MET A 377 -13.27 4.99 -5.50
CA MET A 377 -13.01 3.54 -5.38
C MET A 377 -12.75 3.13 -3.94
N VAL A 378 -11.95 3.89 -3.21
CA VAL A 378 -11.73 3.58 -1.79
C VAL A 378 -13.00 3.71 -0.95
N GLY A 379 -13.90 4.58 -1.35
CA GLY A 379 -15.22 4.69 -0.73
C GLY A 379 -16.07 3.45 -0.89
N LEU A 380 -15.89 2.71 -1.98
CA LEU A 380 -16.62 1.47 -2.26
C LEU A 380 -15.92 0.23 -1.70
N VAL A 381 -14.60 0.12 -1.92
CA VAL A 381 -13.86 -1.14 -1.71
C VAL A 381 -12.77 -1.05 -0.63
N GLY A 382 -12.53 0.13 -0.09
CA GLY A 382 -11.47 0.38 0.88
C GLY A 382 -10.11 0.69 0.23
N SER A 383 -9.20 1.25 1.02
CA SER A 383 -7.86 1.66 0.57
C SER A 383 -6.99 0.49 0.15
N SER A 384 -7.09 -0.63 0.85
CA SER A 384 -6.30 -1.83 0.56
C SER A 384 -6.62 -2.47 -0.80
N ASN A 385 -7.81 -2.22 -1.34
CA ASN A 385 -8.25 -2.72 -2.63
C ASN A 385 -8.27 -1.65 -3.74
N ASN A 386 -7.72 -0.49 -3.47
CA ASN A 386 -7.63 0.60 -4.44
C ASN A 386 -6.66 0.23 -5.57
N PRO A 387 -7.06 0.29 -6.84
CA PRO A 387 -6.22 -0.12 -7.97
C PRO A 387 -5.16 0.95 -8.34
N VAL A 388 -4.39 1.41 -7.37
CA VAL A 388 -3.36 2.44 -7.57
C VAL A 388 -2.31 1.99 -8.59
N SER A 389 -1.88 0.74 -8.51
CA SER A 389 -0.92 0.17 -9.46
C SER A 389 -1.47 0.13 -10.88
N GLY A 390 -2.74 -0.20 -11.07
CA GLY A 390 -3.40 -0.18 -12.39
C GLY A 390 -3.46 1.23 -12.98
N MET A 391 -3.79 2.22 -12.17
CA MET A 391 -3.78 3.64 -12.57
C MET A 391 -2.38 4.12 -12.95
N ALA A 392 -1.37 3.72 -12.16
CA ALA A 392 0.03 4.02 -12.46
C ALA A 392 0.51 3.37 -13.76
N ILE A 393 0.14 2.11 -14.01
CA ILE A 393 0.46 1.39 -15.26
C ILE A 393 -0.12 2.13 -16.47
N ALA A 394 -1.40 2.48 -16.43
CA ALA A 394 -2.04 3.20 -17.52
C ALA A 394 -1.35 4.54 -17.80
N THR A 395 -1.03 5.27 -16.76
CA THR A 395 -0.29 6.53 -16.86
C THR A 395 1.09 6.35 -17.45
N LEU A 396 1.84 5.33 -16.98
CA LEU A 396 3.17 5.03 -17.50
C LEU A 396 3.16 4.70 -18.99
N ILE A 397 2.21 3.90 -19.43
CA ILE A 397 2.07 3.56 -20.85
C ILE A 397 1.82 4.83 -21.66
N ILE A 398 0.87 5.66 -21.24
CA ILE A 398 0.53 6.90 -21.95
C ILE A 398 1.71 7.89 -21.94
N ALA A 399 2.33 8.09 -20.77
CA ALA A 399 3.46 9.00 -20.63
C ALA A 399 4.67 8.54 -21.46
N THR A 400 4.97 7.25 -21.43
CA THR A 400 6.10 6.69 -22.17
C THR A 400 5.88 6.80 -23.67
N LEU A 401 4.69 6.50 -24.15
CA LEU A 401 4.33 6.68 -25.58
C LEU A 401 4.40 8.15 -26.00
N ALA A 402 3.90 9.06 -25.17
CA ALA A 402 3.94 10.50 -25.45
C ALA A 402 5.38 11.03 -25.48
N LEU A 403 6.22 10.63 -24.54
CA LEU A 403 7.64 11.02 -24.52
C LEU A 403 8.40 10.46 -25.73
N LYS A 404 8.15 9.21 -26.08
CA LYS A 404 8.73 8.58 -27.28
C LYS A 404 8.31 9.31 -28.55
N ALA A 405 7.03 9.64 -28.70
CA ALA A 405 6.50 10.34 -29.87
C ALA A 405 7.05 11.78 -30.02
N THR A 406 7.38 12.43 -28.91
CA THR A 406 7.96 13.79 -28.89
C THR A 406 9.48 13.83 -28.95
N GLY A 407 10.13 12.68 -29.12
CA GLY A 407 11.58 12.57 -29.31
C GLY A 407 12.39 12.47 -28.01
N THR A 408 11.74 12.42 -26.83
CA THR A 408 12.42 12.18 -25.56
C THR A 408 12.58 10.68 -25.36
N THR A 409 13.71 10.14 -25.79
CA THR A 409 14.00 8.70 -25.77
C THR A 409 15.24 8.38 -24.92
N GLY A 410 15.55 7.09 -24.81
CA GLY A 410 16.68 6.62 -24.01
C GLY A 410 16.45 6.75 -22.52
N THR A 411 17.52 6.77 -21.76
CA THR A 411 17.47 6.83 -20.27
C THR A 411 16.71 8.05 -19.76
N LYS A 412 16.91 9.21 -20.37
CA LYS A 412 16.21 10.44 -19.99
C LYS A 412 14.68 10.31 -20.14
N GLY A 413 14.24 9.69 -21.22
CA GLY A 413 12.81 9.41 -21.43
C GLY A 413 12.24 8.41 -20.44
N MET A 414 13.00 7.35 -20.13
CA MET A 414 12.61 6.33 -19.15
C MET A 414 12.49 6.94 -17.74
N VAL A 415 13.47 7.70 -17.31
CA VAL A 415 13.43 8.38 -16.01
C VAL A 415 12.28 9.39 -15.94
N GLY A 416 12.05 10.15 -17.00
CA GLY A 416 10.90 11.06 -17.10
C GLY A 416 9.56 10.36 -17.00
N ALA A 417 9.41 9.21 -17.64
CA ALA A 417 8.20 8.39 -17.57
C ALA A 417 7.93 7.86 -16.15
N ILE A 418 8.96 7.36 -15.47
CA ILE A 418 8.85 6.92 -14.08
C ILE A 418 8.57 8.09 -13.13
N ALA A 419 9.15 9.26 -13.35
CA ALA A 419 8.85 10.46 -12.57
C ALA A 419 7.36 10.84 -12.68
N ILE A 420 6.81 10.87 -13.91
CA ILE A 420 5.39 11.14 -14.15
C ILE A 420 4.51 10.08 -13.50
N GLY A 421 4.81 8.81 -13.74
CA GLY A 421 4.07 7.68 -13.16
C GLY A 421 4.14 7.68 -11.64
N GLY A 422 5.30 8.00 -11.06
CA GLY A 422 5.50 8.09 -9.62
C GLY A 422 4.69 9.21 -8.98
N ILE A 423 4.68 10.38 -9.58
CA ILE A 423 3.87 11.52 -9.11
C ILE A 423 2.38 11.13 -9.13
N ILE A 424 1.89 10.54 -10.20
CA ILE A 424 0.47 10.16 -10.33
C ILE A 424 0.11 9.00 -9.38
N CYS A 425 1.01 8.05 -9.18
CA CYS A 425 0.82 6.97 -8.21
C CYS A 425 0.65 7.53 -6.79
N VAL A 426 1.48 8.47 -6.41
CA VAL A 426 1.38 9.17 -5.11
C VAL A 426 0.10 10.00 -5.02
N ILE A 427 -0.27 10.71 -6.10
CA ILE A 427 -1.54 11.45 -6.16
C ILE A 427 -2.72 10.52 -5.87
N ALA A 428 -2.80 9.40 -6.55
CA ALA A 428 -3.90 8.43 -6.39
C ALA A 428 -3.94 7.85 -4.97
N ALA A 429 -2.80 7.47 -4.42
CA ALA A 429 -2.71 6.93 -3.07
C ALA A 429 -3.14 7.96 -2.01
N ILE A 430 -2.62 9.17 -2.09
CA ILE A 430 -2.93 10.25 -1.13
C ILE A 430 -4.38 10.74 -1.28
N ALA A 431 -4.90 10.86 -2.48
CA ALA A 431 -6.30 11.26 -2.68
C ALA A 431 -7.26 10.23 -2.07
N GLY A 432 -6.99 8.95 -2.25
CA GLY A 432 -7.76 7.87 -1.64
C GLY A 432 -7.73 7.92 -0.12
N ASP A 433 -6.56 8.04 0.46
CA ASP A 433 -6.37 8.13 1.91
C ASP A 433 -7.05 9.38 2.49
N THR A 434 -6.85 10.52 1.87
CA THR A 434 -7.48 11.80 2.28
C THR A 434 -9.00 11.66 2.28
N SER A 435 -9.59 10.97 1.31
CA SER A 435 -11.04 10.75 1.27
C SER A 435 -11.53 9.91 2.44
N GLN A 436 -10.80 8.87 2.83
CA GLN A 436 -11.11 8.05 4.01
C GLN A 436 -11.03 8.89 5.30
N ASP A 437 -9.98 9.68 5.45
CA ASP A 437 -9.78 10.53 6.61
C ASP A 437 -10.84 11.61 6.73
N LEU A 438 -11.23 12.22 5.62
CA LEU A 438 -12.31 13.21 5.59
C LEU A 438 -13.66 12.58 5.92
N LYS A 439 -13.87 11.31 5.56
CA LYS A 439 -15.07 10.57 6.00
C LYS A 439 -15.08 10.36 7.51
N THR A 440 -13.96 9.99 8.08
CA THR A 440 -13.80 9.89 9.54
C THR A 440 -14.17 11.22 10.20
N GLY A 441 -13.59 12.31 9.71
CA GLY A 441 -13.88 13.66 10.21
C GLY A 441 -15.33 14.07 10.05
N PHE A 442 -15.96 13.71 8.95
CA PHE A 442 -17.39 13.96 8.71
C PHE A 442 -18.27 13.29 9.78
N ILE A 443 -17.97 12.06 10.14
CA ILE A 443 -18.72 11.29 11.13
C ILE A 443 -18.50 11.86 12.55
N VAL A 444 -17.25 12.16 12.92
CA VAL A 444 -16.94 12.67 14.26
C VAL A 444 -17.19 14.17 14.43
N GLY A 445 -17.37 14.91 13.37
CA GLY A 445 -17.65 16.34 13.40
C GLY A 445 -16.40 17.23 13.39
N ALA A 446 -15.32 16.76 12.78
CA ALA A 446 -14.10 17.55 12.60
C ALA A 446 -14.27 18.69 11.57
N THR A 447 -13.40 19.68 11.64
CA THR A 447 -13.30 20.73 10.63
C THR A 447 -12.51 20.22 9.43
N PRO A 448 -13.11 20.10 8.23
CA PRO A 448 -12.42 19.56 7.07
C PRO A 448 -11.14 20.31 6.70
N LYS A 449 -11.17 21.64 6.77
CA LYS A 449 -10.01 22.49 6.51
C LYS A 449 -8.81 22.13 7.38
N LYS A 450 -9.03 21.86 8.66
CA LYS A 450 -7.97 21.48 9.61
C LYS A 450 -7.41 20.10 9.31
N GLN A 451 -8.26 19.14 8.91
CA GLN A 451 -7.80 17.84 8.44
C GLN A 451 -6.99 17.96 7.14
N GLN A 452 -7.42 18.77 6.21
CA GLN A 452 -6.71 19.01 4.95
C GLN A 452 -5.33 19.62 5.19
N ILE A 453 -5.21 20.56 6.13
CA ILE A 453 -3.92 21.10 6.59
C ILE A 453 -3.08 19.98 7.22
N GLY A 454 -3.68 19.14 8.04
CA GLY A 454 -3.02 17.99 8.64
C GLY A 454 -2.48 17.02 7.58
N GLU A 455 -3.25 16.72 6.55
CA GLU A 455 -2.80 15.91 5.41
C GLU A 455 -1.59 16.54 4.71
N LEU A 456 -1.59 17.83 4.47
CA LEU A 456 -0.46 18.54 3.88
C LEU A 456 0.79 18.46 4.76
N ILE A 457 0.66 18.60 6.06
CA ILE A 457 1.75 18.42 7.02
C ILE A 457 2.30 16.99 6.95
N GLY A 458 1.42 16.01 6.98
CA GLY A 458 1.78 14.60 6.87
C GLY A 458 2.53 14.29 5.57
N VAL A 459 2.08 14.82 4.46
CA VAL A 459 2.73 14.68 3.15
C VAL A 459 4.15 15.28 3.16
N ILE A 460 4.31 16.50 3.66
CA ILE A 460 5.62 17.18 3.67
C ILE A 460 6.64 16.37 4.49
N VAL A 461 6.26 15.98 5.70
CA VAL A 461 7.15 15.24 6.59
C VAL A 461 7.48 13.86 6.03
N SER A 462 6.48 13.16 5.52
CA SER A 462 6.65 11.82 4.99
C SER A 462 7.44 11.78 3.70
N ALA A 463 7.31 12.79 2.85
CA ALA A 463 8.11 12.89 1.63
C ALA A 463 9.61 13.01 1.97
N ALA A 464 9.95 13.81 2.97
CA ALA A 464 11.32 13.91 3.45
C ALA A 464 11.83 12.58 4.03
N ALA A 465 10.99 11.89 4.80
CA ALA A 465 11.34 10.61 5.40
C ALA A 465 11.47 9.49 4.37
N ILE A 466 10.57 9.39 3.39
CA ILE A 466 10.55 8.30 2.41
C ILE A 466 11.79 8.33 1.50
N GLY A 467 12.28 9.50 1.14
CA GLY A 467 13.52 9.62 0.39
C GLY A 467 14.68 8.93 1.09
N GLY A 468 14.84 9.19 2.38
CA GLY A 468 15.86 8.54 3.21
C GLY A 468 15.63 7.06 3.41
N VAL A 469 14.39 6.64 3.63
CA VAL A 469 14.03 5.22 3.82
C VAL A 469 14.30 4.41 2.55
N LEU A 470 13.88 4.88 1.39
CA LEU A 470 14.13 4.18 0.12
C LEU A 470 15.62 4.05 -0.18
N TYR A 471 16.38 5.08 0.08
CA TYR A 471 17.83 5.06 -0.08
C TYR A 471 18.48 4.04 0.87
N LEU A 472 18.12 4.06 2.14
CA LEU A 472 18.63 3.15 3.15
C LEU A 472 18.33 1.68 2.82
N LEU A 473 17.11 1.38 2.40
CA LEU A 473 16.70 0.01 2.07
C LEU A 473 17.46 -0.53 0.86
N ASN A 474 17.68 0.30 -0.15
CA ASN A 474 18.49 -0.11 -1.31
C ASN A 474 19.95 -0.38 -0.93
N GLU A 475 20.54 0.46 -0.10
CA GLU A 475 21.92 0.27 0.40
C GLU A 475 22.04 -1.02 1.23
N ALA A 476 21.01 -1.36 2.02
CA ALA A 476 21.03 -2.53 2.88
C ALA A 476 20.90 -3.85 2.11
N TRP A 477 19.94 -3.94 1.19
CA TRP A 477 19.54 -5.23 0.59
C TRP A 477 19.34 -5.21 -0.92
N SER A 478 19.42 -4.09 -1.56
CA SER A 478 19.19 -3.87 -2.99
C SER A 478 17.78 -4.28 -3.46
N TYR A 479 17.14 -3.41 -4.22
CA TYR A 479 15.83 -3.72 -4.81
C TYR A 479 15.96 -4.81 -5.86
N GLY A 480 14.95 -5.66 -5.96
CA GLY A 480 14.93 -6.82 -6.83
C GLY A 480 15.61 -8.05 -6.22
N SER A 481 16.18 -7.95 -5.02
CA SER A 481 16.69 -9.08 -4.26
C SER A 481 15.58 -9.93 -3.65
N LYS A 482 15.94 -11.05 -3.07
CA LYS A 482 15.00 -11.91 -2.34
C LYS A 482 14.41 -11.20 -1.11
N GLU A 483 15.20 -10.38 -0.43
CA GLU A 483 14.78 -9.58 0.73
C GLU A 483 13.84 -8.45 0.35
N LEU A 484 14.09 -7.80 -0.78
CA LEU A 484 13.28 -6.69 -1.29
C LEU A 484 12.94 -6.90 -2.77
N PRO A 485 11.97 -7.77 -3.08
CA PRO A 485 11.61 -8.09 -4.48
C PRO A 485 11.15 -6.87 -5.28
N ALA A 486 10.53 -5.88 -4.66
CA ALA A 486 10.01 -4.67 -5.30
C ALA A 486 9.18 -4.98 -6.56
N ALA A 487 8.17 -5.83 -6.41
CA ALA A 487 7.38 -6.41 -7.48
C ALA A 487 6.79 -5.37 -8.43
N GLN A 488 6.12 -4.39 -7.88
CA GLN A 488 5.43 -3.34 -8.64
C GLN A 488 6.43 -2.47 -9.43
N ALA A 489 7.51 -2.05 -8.77
CA ALA A 489 8.53 -1.21 -9.39
C ALA A 489 9.27 -1.95 -10.52
N THR A 490 9.54 -3.25 -10.36
CA THR A 490 10.14 -4.07 -11.41
C THR A 490 9.22 -4.17 -12.63
N MET A 491 7.93 -4.35 -12.41
CA MET A 491 6.93 -4.34 -13.48
C MET A 491 6.89 -2.98 -14.20
N MET A 492 6.86 -1.88 -13.46
CA MET A 492 6.85 -0.52 -14.03
C MET A 492 8.10 -0.27 -14.88
N LYS A 493 9.27 -0.67 -14.36
CA LYS A 493 10.54 -0.64 -15.10
C LYS A 493 10.44 -1.37 -16.43
N MET A 494 9.94 -2.61 -16.43
CA MET A 494 9.80 -3.42 -17.64
C MET A 494 8.85 -2.81 -18.67
N LEU A 495 7.75 -2.25 -18.24
CA LEU A 495 6.79 -1.58 -19.14
C LEU A 495 7.44 -0.40 -19.85
N VAL A 496 8.17 0.42 -19.13
CA VAL A 496 8.86 1.59 -19.70
C VAL A 496 9.97 1.15 -20.67
N GLU A 497 10.78 0.18 -20.29
CA GLU A 497 11.84 -0.37 -21.16
C GLU A 497 11.26 -0.98 -22.43
N GLY A 498 10.18 -1.75 -22.31
CA GLY A 498 9.55 -2.39 -23.45
C GLY A 498 8.99 -1.42 -24.48
N ILE A 499 8.42 -0.30 -24.03
CA ILE A 499 7.92 0.72 -24.92
C ILE A 499 9.06 1.52 -25.57
N MET A 500 10.12 1.82 -24.82
CA MET A 500 11.23 2.65 -25.31
C MET A 500 12.21 1.86 -26.18
N ASN A 501 12.60 0.65 -25.78
CA ASN A 501 13.70 -0.10 -26.39
C ASN A 501 13.29 -1.41 -27.06
N ALA A 502 12.09 -1.90 -26.83
CA ALA A 502 11.55 -3.17 -27.31
C ALA A 502 12.36 -4.43 -26.91
N GLU A 503 13.30 -4.30 -25.97
CA GLU A 503 14.15 -5.41 -25.50
C GLU A 503 13.55 -6.07 -24.26
N LEU A 504 12.47 -6.84 -24.45
CA LEU A 504 11.83 -7.59 -23.38
C LEU A 504 11.63 -9.06 -23.78
N PRO A 505 11.56 -9.98 -22.81
CA PRO A 505 11.16 -11.37 -23.08
C PRO A 505 9.65 -11.45 -23.35
N TRP A 506 9.22 -10.96 -24.50
CA TRP A 506 7.80 -10.82 -24.86
C TRP A 506 7.03 -12.13 -24.80
N GLY A 507 7.68 -13.26 -25.11
CA GLY A 507 7.03 -14.57 -24.98
C GLY A 507 6.58 -14.87 -23.56
N LEU A 508 7.43 -14.62 -22.58
CA LEU A 508 7.12 -14.81 -21.17
C LEU A 508 6.05 -13.82 -20.67
N ILE A 509 6.17 -12.56 -21.06
CA ILE A 509 5.20 -11.51 -20.72
C ILE A 509 3.82 -11.86 -21.28
N LEU A 510 3.74 -12.30 -22.53
CA LEU A 510 2.48 -12.70 -23.17
C LEU A 510 1.85 -13.94 -22.50
N ILE A 511 2.65 -14.91 -22.07
CA ILE A 511 2.14 -16.03 -21.25
C ILE A 511 1.45 -15.50 -20.00
N GLY A 512 2.06 -14.57 -19.31
CA GLY A 512 1.46 -13.91 -18.15
C GLY A 512 0.17 -13.16 -18.49
N VAL A 513 0.15 -12.43 -19.59
CA VAL A 513 -1.04 -11.72 -20.07
C VAL A 513 -2.20 -12.69 -20.34
N PHE A 514 -1.94 -13.79 -21.03
CA PHE A 514 -2.99 -14.78 -21.31
C PHE A 514 -3.47 -15.52 -20.07
N ILE A 515 -2.59 -15.80 -19.11
CA ILE A 515 -2.99 -16.33 -17.79
C ILE A 515 -3.93 -15.33 -17.10
N ALA A 516 -3.61 -14.04 -17.12
CA ALA A 516 -4.46 -12.99 -16.54
C ALA A 516 -5.85 -12.94 -17.22
N ILE A 517 -5.91 -13.07 -18.54
CA ILE A 517 -7.17 -13.11 -19.29
C ILE A 517 -8.01 -14.33 -18.89
N VAL A 518 -7.40 -15.51 -18.75
CA VAL A 518 -8.10 -16.71 -18.30
C VAL A 518 -8.66 -16.52 -16.87
N VAL A 519 -7.84 -15.98 -15.97
CA VAL A 519 -8.25 -15.69 -14.59
C VAL A 519 -9.43 -14.72 -14.56
N GLU A 520 -9.42 -13.71 -15.43
CA GLU A 520 -10.54 -12.79 -15.58
C GLU A 520 -11.82 -13.48 -16.06
N ILE A 521 -11.71 -14.34 -17.06
CA ILE A 521 -12.85 -15.07 -17.61
C ILE A 521 -13.53 -15.97 -16.56
N ILE A 522 -12.74 -16.61 -15.71
CA ILE A 522 -13.26 -17.41 -14.60
C ILE A 522 -13.72 -16.57 -13.38
N LYS A 523 -13.72 -15.24 -13.51
CA LYS A 523 -14.19 -14.29 -12.49
C LYS A 523 -13.41 -14.31 -11.17
N VAL A 524 -12.14 -14.63 -11.22
CA VAL A 524 -11.21 -14.48 -10.10
C VAL A 524 -10.55 -13.11 -10.22
N PRO A 525 -10.41 -12.34 -9.12
CA PRO A 525 -9.68 -11.07 -9.15
C PRO A 525 -8.25 -11.26 -9.64
N VAL A 526 -7.90 -10.58 -10.73
CA VAL A 526 -6.61 -10.82 -11.41
C VAL A 526 -5.44 -10.28 -10.60
N MET A 527 -5.59 -9.11 -9.97
CA MET A 527 -4.46 -8.47 -9.28
C MET A 527 -3.89 -9.30 -8.13
N PRO A 528 -4.69 -9.79 -7.17
CA PRO A 528 -4.15 -10.65 -6.12
C PRO A 528 -3.50 -11.92 -6.65
N PHE A 529 -4.10 -12.53 -7.65
CA PHE A 529 -3.56 -13.72 -8.30
C PHE A 529 -2.21 -13.42 -8.97
N ALA A 530 -2.11 -12.34 -9.73
CA ALA A 530 -0.90 -11.93 -10.42
C ALA A 530 0.22 -11.55 -9.44
N VAL A 531 -0.11 -10.87 -8.34
CA VAL A 531 0.85 -10.60 -7.26
C VAL A 531 1.40 -11.91 -6.69
N GLY A 532 0.52 -12.88 -6.42
CA GLY A 532 0.94 -14.21 -5.96
C GLY A 532 1.86 -14.93 -6.94
N MET A 533 1.60 -14.81 -8.24
CA MET A 533 2.49 -15.37 -9.28
C MET A 533 3.87 -14.71 -9.28
N TYR A 534 3.92 -13.41 -9.07
CA TYR A 534 5.17 -12.65 -9.08
C TYR A 534 6.01 -12.87 -7.82
N LEU A 535 5.39 -12.96 -6.67
CA LEU A 535 6.09 -13.11 -5.39
C LEU A 535 6.73 -14.49 -5.23
N PRO A 536 7.82 -14.60 -4.44
CA PRO A 536 8.27 -15.91 -3.97
C PRO A 536 7.15 -16.66 -3.26
N PHE A 537 7.06 -17.96 -3.50
CA PHE A 537 5.99 -18.81 -2.93
C PHE A 537 5.91 -18.73 -1.39
N SER A 538 7.05 -18.64 -0.75
CA SER A 538 7.14 -18.55 0.71
C SER A 538 6.40 -17.33 1.30
N LEU A 539 6.38 -16.22 0.58
CA LEU A 539 5.58 -15.04 0.95
C LEU A 539 4.08 -15.32 0.82
N SER A 540 3.66 -15.85 -0.31
CA SER A 540 2.24 -16.19 -0.55
C SER A 540 1.72 -17.23 0.44
N ALA A 541 2.55 -18.20 0.81
CA ALA A 541 2.23 -19.22 1.82
C ALA A 541 2.04 -18.61 3.22
N GLY A 542 2.92 -17.70 3.62
CA GLY A 542 2.79 -16.97 4.88
C GLY A 542 1.53 -16.11 4.94
N ILE A 543 1.20 -15.44 3.84
CA ILE A 543 -0.03 -14.67 3.69
C ILE A 543 -1.26 -15.59 3.82
N MET A 544 -1.24 -16.74 3.15
CA MET A 544 -2.33 -17.72 3.24
C MET A 544 -2.51 -18.26 4.66
N ALA A 545 -1.42 -18.49 5.39
CA ALA A 545 -1.49 -18.93 6.79
C ALA A 545 -2.25 -17.91 7.66
N GLY A 546 -1.97 -16.63 7.51
CA GLY A 546 -2.72 -15.56 8.19
C GLY A 546 -4.19 -15.51 7.76
N GLY A 547 -4.47 -15.66 6.47
CA GLY A 547 -5.83 -15.76 5.94
C GLY A 547 -6.60 -16.98 6.48
N ALA A 548 -5.92 -18.11 6.67
CA ALA A 548 -6.50 -19.30 7.28
C ALA A 548 -6.87 -19.09 8.75
N VAL A 549 -6.03 -18.39 9.51
CA VAL A 549 -6.37 -18.02 10.91
C VAL A 549 -7.62 -17.16 10.94
N ARG A 550 -7.73 -16.16 10.08
CA ARG A 550 -8.94 -15.34 10.00
C ARG A 550 -10.16 -16.14 9.62
N PHE A 551 -10.05 -17.05 8.67
CA PHE A 551 -11.14 -17.96 8.29
C PHE A 551 -11.62 -18.78 9.48
N LEU A 552 -10.72 -19.35 10.27
CA LEU A 552 -11.08 -20.10 11.48
C LEU A 552 -11.74 -19.21 12.53
N VAL A 553 -11.24 -18.01 12.75
CA VAL A 553 -11.83 -17.04 13.69
C VAL A 553 -13.26 -16.68 13.27
N GLU A 554 -13.50 -16.46 11.98
CA GLU A 554 -14.82 -16.12 11.45
C GLU A 554 -15.82 -17.31 11.51
N LYS A 555 -15.33 -18.55 11.42
CA LYS A 555 -16.16 -19.76 11.44
C LYS A 555 -16.65 -20.17 12.81
N ILE A 556 -16.03 -19.73 13.88
CA ILE A 556 -16.42 -20.11 15.23
C ILE A 556 -17.77 -19.47 15.57
N LYS A 557 -18.68 -20.31 16.10
CA LYS A 557 -20.02 -19.90 16.48
C LYS A 557 -20.01 -18.77 17.51
N GLY A 558 -20.94 -17.86 17.36
CA GLY A 558 -21.12 -16.71 18.25
C GLY A 558 -22.13 -15.74 17.65
N THR A 559 -22.50 -14.72 18.43
CA THR A 559 -23.31 -13.62 17.93
C THR A 559 -22.51 -12.79 16.94
N ASP A 560 -23.18 -12.00 16.10
CA ASP A 560 -22.49 -11.13 15.15
C ASP A 560 -21.56 -10.13 15.85
N GLU A 561 -21.95 -9.64 17.02
CA GLU A 561 -21.13 -8.74 17.85
C GLU A 561 -19.87 -9.43 18.37
N GLU A 562 -19.97 -10.69 18.81
CA GLU A 562 -18.82 -11.49 19.25
C GLU A 562 -17.86 -11.79 18.12
N LYS A 563 -18.36 -12.16 16.94
CA LYS A 563 -17.55 -12.42 15.75
C LYS A 563 -16.80 -11.17 15.30
N LYS A 564 -17.48 -10.02 15.29
CA LYS A 564 -16.86 -8.73 14.96
C LYS A 564 -15.77 -8.37 15.97
N ALA A 565 -16.02 -8.52 17.27
CA ALA A 565 -15.03 -8.23 18.32
C ALA A 565 -13.77 -9.09 18.17
N ARG A 566 -13.91 -10.37 17.85
CA ARG A 566 -12.78 -11.29 17.62
C ARG A 566 -11.96 -10.87 16.41
N THR A 567 -12.62 -10.59 15.30
CA THR A 567 -11.96 -10.16 14.07
C THR A 567 -11.24 -8.83 14.26
N ASP A 568 -11.88 -7.86 14.87
CA ASP A 568 -11.32 -6.52 15.09
C ASP A 568 -10.11 -6.55 16.03
N LYS A 569 -10.15 -7.37 17.07
CA LYS A 569 -9.00 -7.55 17.97
C LYS A 569 -7.80 -8.12 17.22
N GLY A 570 -8.04 -9.09 16.35
CA GLY A 570 -7.00 -9.64 15.48
C GLY A 570 -6.43 -8.59 14.53
N VAL A 571 -7.26 -7.76 13.93
CA VAL A 571 -6.82 -6.65 13.04
C VAL A 571 -5.94 -5.66 13.79
N LEU A 572 -6.30 -5.27 15.00
CA LEU A 572 -5.49 -4.35 15.82
C LEU A 572 -4.13 -4.94 16.17
N PHE A 573 -4.11 -6.19 16.62
CA PHE A 573 -2.87 -6.88 16.98
C PHE A 573 -1.96 -7.06 15.76
N THR A 574 -2.50 -7.52 14.64
CA THR A 574 -1.74 -7.72 13.40
C THR A 574 -1.24 -6.41 12.80
N SER A 575 -2.00 -5.33 12.90
CA SER A 575 -1.54 -3.99 12.52
C SER A 575 -0.35 -3.54 13.37
N GLY A 576 -0.40 -3.81 14.67
CA GLY A 576 0.75 -3.62 15.55
C GLY A 576 1.96 -4.46 15.15
N LEU A 577 1.76 -5.73 14.81
CA LEU A 577 2.82 -6.61 14.31
C LEU A 577 3.52 -6.04 13.08
N ILE A 578 2.76 -5.52 12.12
CA ILE A 578 3.29 -4.90 10.91
C ILE A 578 4.15 -3.68 11.25
N ALA A 579 3.64 -2.79 12.10
CA ALA A 579 4.35 -1.59 12.50
C ALA A 579 5.67 -1.93 13.24
N GLY A 580 5.63 -2.84 14.20
CA GLY A 580 6.81 -3.25 14.98
C GLY A 580 7.87 -3.94 14.13
N GLU A 581 7.47 -4.86 13.26
CA GLU A 581 8.38 -5.53 12.35
C GLU A 581 8.98 -4.56 11.33
N GLY A 582 8.18 -3.64 10.80
CA GLY A 582 8.65 -2.63 9.86
C GLY A 582 9.69 -1.69 10.47
N ILE A 583 9.46 -1.21 11.68
CA ILE A 583 10.42 -0.36 12.41
C ILE A 583 11.73 -1.10 12.65
N THR A 584 11.66 -2.33 13.13
CA THR A 584 12.86 -3.15 13.37
C THR A 584 13.56 -3.50 12.07
N GLY A 585 12.82 -3.72 10.98
CA GLY A 585 13.39 -3.91 9.63
C GLY A 585 14.22 -2.71 9.20
N ILE A 586 13.75 -1.49 9.41
CA ILE A 586 14.50 -0.26 9.12
C ILE A 586 15.74 -0.14 10.02
N LEU A 587 15.62 -0.47 11.31
CA LEU A 587 16.75 -0.51 12.22
C LEU A 587 17.83 -1.50 11.76
N LEU A 588 17.44 -2.71 11.36
CA LEU A 588 18.34 -3.73 10.84
C LEU A 588 18.95 -3.33 9.49
N ALA A 589 18.23 -2.59 8.66
CA ALA A 589 18.78 -1.97 7.46
C ALA A 589 19.92 -1.00 7.81
N GLY A 590 19.72 -0.19 8.84
CA GLY A 590 20.77 0.69 9.37
C GLY A 590 21.99 -0.11 9.87
N PHE A 591 21.78 -1.20 10.57
CA PHE A 591 22.86 -2.08 11.01
C PHE A 591 23.61 -2.71 9.82
N ALA A 592 22.89 -3.15 8.79
CA ALA A 592 23.51 -3.71 7.58
C ALA A 592 24.41 -2.68 6.88
N VAL A 593 23.96 -1.44 6.73
CA VAL A 593 24.75 -0.35 6.14
C VAL A 593 25.94 0.02 7.00
N ALA A 594 25.78 0.05 8.33
CA ALA A 594 26.87 0.31 9.28
C ALA A 594 27.81 -0.90 9.46
N LYS A 595 27.53 -2.04 8.81
CA LYS A 595 28.29 -3.28 8.93
C LYS A 595 28.37 -3.81 10.37
N LEU A 596 27.33 -3.56 11.15
CA LEU A 596 27.15 -4.11 12.48
C LEU A 596 26.51 -5.52 12.37
N ASP A 597 27.25 -6.51 12.81
CA ASP A 597 26.76 -7.90 12.84
C ASP A 597 26.48 -8.32 14.29
N VAL A 598 25.20 -8.54 14.58
CA VAL A 598 24.73 -9.00 15.89
C VAL A 598 24.32 -10.47 15.88
N ALA A 599 24.60 -11.18 14.77
CA ALA A 599 24.22 -12.57 14.63
C ALA A 599 24.89 -13.48 15.67
N LEU A 600 24.11 -14.43 16.19
CA LEU A 600 24.62 -15.47 17.07
C LEU A 600 25.51 -16.46 16.29
N LYS A 601 26.46 -17.09 16.98
CA LYS A 601 27.36 -18.08 16.37
C LYS A 601 26.70 -19.43 16.06
N PHE A 602 25.45 -19.63 16.47
CA PHE A 602 24.68 -20.84 16.23
C PHE A 602 23.29 -20.49 15.70
N SER A 603 22.72 -21.38 14.91
CA SER A 603 21.35 -21.28 14.42
C SER A 603 20.65 -22.61 14.63
N LEU A 604 19.40 -22.54 15.04
CA LEU A 604 18.54 -23.72 15.17
C LEU A 604 18.11 -24.19 13.77
N PRO A 605 17.77 -25.49 13.62
CA PRO A 605 17.31 -26.01 12.33
C PRO A 605 15.92 -25.46 11.91
N GLN A 606 15.56 -25.65 10.64
CA GLN A 606 14.27 -25.22 10.08
C GLN A 606 13.03 -25.73 10.85
N VAL A 607 13.14 -26.88 11.52
CA VAL A 607 12.07 -27.40 12.36
C VAL A 607 11.72 -26.41 13.48
N GLY A 608 12.71 -25.75 14.04
CA GLY A 608 12.50 -24.68 15.03
C GLY A 608 11.71 -23.51 14.46
N SER A 609 12.00 -23.10 13.23
CA SER A 609 11.24 -22.07 12.52
C SER A 609 9.78 -22.46 12.32
N LEU A 610 9.54 -23.69 11.91
CA LEU A 610 8.18 -24.21 11.70
C LEU A 610 7.38 -24.24 13.01
N ILE A 611 8.00 -24.69 14.11
CA ILE A 611 7.37 -24.71 15.43
C ILE A 611 7.02 -23.29 15.89
N ILE A 612 7.93 -22.35 15.74
CA ILE A 612 7.72 -20.94 16.08
C ILE A 612 6.56 -20.36 15.26
N PHE A 613 6.51 -20.67 13.96
CA PHE A 613 5.46 -20.17 13.08
C PHE A 613 4.08 -20.73 13.45
N ILE A 614 3.98 -22.02 13.74
CA ILE A 614 2.75 -22.66 14.21
C ILE A 614 2.32 -22.06 15.56
N ALA A 615 3.25 -21.82 16.46
CA ALA A 615 2.98 -21.17 17.73
C ALA A 615 2.46 -19.73 17.55
N LEU A 616 3.03 -18.99 16.58
CA LEU A 616 2.57 -17.64 16.24
C LEU A 616 1.13 -17.65 15.71
N LEU A 617 0.80 -18.57 14.81
CA LEU A 617 -0.56 -18.73 14.26
C LEU A 617 -1.55 -19.11 15.38
N GLY A 618 -1.19 -20.05 16.22
CA GLY A 618 -2.01 -20.47 17.37
C GLY A 618 -2.19 -19.36 18.40
N GLY A 619 -1.15 -18.58 18.64
CA GLY A 619 -1.17 -17.42 19.54
C GLY A 619 -2.11 -16.32 19.04
N LEU A 620 -2.08 -16.02 17.73
CA LEU A 620 -3.01 -15.07 17.12
C LEU A 620 -4.46 -15.55 17.25
N PHE A 621 -4.72 -16.81 16.92
CA PHE A 621 -6.04 -17.40 17.08
C PHE A 621 -6.55 -17.31 18.53
N ALA A 622 -5.74 -17.69 19.49
CA ALA A 622 -6.07 -17.63 20.91
C ALA A 622 -6.33 -16.19 21.38
N LEU A 623 -5.55 -15.24 20.89
CA LEU A 623 -5.76 -13.82 21.19
C LEU A 623 -7.12 -13.33 20.68
N CYS A 624 -7.47 -13.67 19.44
CA CYS A 624 -8.78 -13.32 18.86
C CYS A 624 -9.93 -13.90 19.66
N MET A 625 -9.80 -15.14 20.14
CA MET A 625 -10.85 -15.82 20.91
C MET A 625 -11.10 -15.22 22.29
N LYS A 626 -10.14 -14.48 22.84
CA LYS A 626 -10.28 -13.75 24.11
C LYS A 626 -11.02 -12.42 24.00
N ALA A 627 -11.33 -11.97 22.79
CA ALA A 627 -12.04 -10.72 22.58
C ALA A 627 -13.45 -10.80 23.15
N LYS A 628 -13.86 -9.73 23.83
CA LYS A 628 -15.22 -9.57 24.36
C LYS A 628 -15.90 -8.41 23.63
N PRO A 629 -17.19 -8.51 23.30
CA PRO A 629 -17.91 -7.40 22.72
C PRO A 629 -17.93 -6.23 23.70
N ALA A 630 -17.93 -5.01 23.18
CA ALA A 630 -18.06 -3.80 24.00
C ALA A 630 -19.37 -3.90 24.81
N LYS A 631 -19.29 -3.64 26.11
CA LYS A 631 -20.48 -3.51 26.94
C LYS A 631 -21.26 -2.30 26.44
N LYS A 632 -22.53 -2.55 26.05
CA LYS A 632 -23.48 -1.48 25.70
C LYS A 632 -23.68 -0.54 26.87
#